data_8a53c0f429cc9e0524cb3203db1e21af
#
_entry.id   8a53c0f429cc9e0524cb3203db1e21af
#
_cell.length_a   1.000
_cell.length_b   1.000
_cell.length_c   1.000
_cell.angle_alpha   90.00
_cell.angle_beta   90.00
_cell.angle_gamma   90.00
#
_symmetry.space_group_name_H-M   'P 1'
#
loop_
_entity.id
_entity.type
_entity.pdbx_description
1 polymer ?
#
loop_
_entity_poly.entity_id
_entity_poly.type
_entity_poly.pdbx_seq_one_letter_code
_entity_poly.pdbx_strand_id
1 'polypeptide(L)'
;SAFKYEAHSSNKYTPGLFSAFQNGHADAIKAYCGVLGNSNLKRGEIIRMLEARNYDGAPGLLLAYQNGDINTIQSFFDSLIMLDISKDFIEELLTAKHYDFTGLSLAISHRHDHVVKLYGKLFKKLDTSPYKMSIILALAIDCERNNANIIIDSEYKSNKAVKEYVEILKEFNICPEKVAEYLSEFSGKHFLDVYNYYSN
;
A
#
# COMPACT_ATOMS: atom_id res chain seq x y z
N SER A 1 -14.63 -8.12 13.00
CA SER A 1 -15.34 -6.98 12.38
C SER A 1 -14.35 -6.21 11.54
N ALA A 2 -14.57 -6.21 10.21
CA ALA A 2 -13.72 -5.47 9.29
C ALA A 2 -13.72 -3.98 9.69
N PHE A 3 -12.52 -3.45 9.94
CA PHE A 3 -12.34 -2.03 10.23
C PHE A 3 -12.63 -1.27 8.95
N LYS A 4 -13.80 -0.60 8.88
CA LYS A 4 -14.07 0.39 7.84
C LYS A 4 -13.47 1.71 8.32
N TYR A 5 -12.52 2.25 7.57
CA TYR A 5 -12.12 3.63 7.73
C TYR A 5 -13.27 4.51 7.24
N GLU A 6 -14.12 4.95 8.17
CA GLU A 6 -15.16 5.92 7.86
C GLU A 6 -14.51 7.31 7.82
N ALA A 7 -14.41 7.88 6.63
CA ALA A 7 -14.09 9.28 6.47
C ALA A 7 -15.23 10.10 7.10
N HIS A 8 -15.05 10.51 8.35
CA HIS A 8 -16.01 11.40 9.00
C HIS A 8 -16.11 12.68 8.17
N SER A 9 -17.30 12.92 7.64
CA SER A 9 -17.66 14.09 6.86
C SER A 9 -17.75 15.33 7.76
N SER A 10 -16.62 15.84 8.20
CA SER A 10 -16.55 17.21 8.67
C SER A 10 -15.99 18.05 7.52
N ASN A 11 -16.72 19.09 7.12
CA ASN A 11 -16.50 20.03 6.02
C ASN A 11 -15.17 20.83 6.07
N LYS A 12 -14.04 20.20 6.39
CA LYS A 12 -12.73 20.82 6.42
C LYS A 12 -11.83 20.23 5.33
N TYR A 13 -11.80 20.95 4.20
CA TYR A 13 -10.77 20.87 3.15
C TYR A 13 -10.15 19.48 2.90
N THR A 14 -10.93 18.60 2.31
CA THR A 14 -10.41 17.36 1.75
C THR A 14 -9.82 17.68 0.37
N PRO A 15 -8.53 17.44 0.10
CA PRO A 15 -7.95 17.69 -1.21
C PRO A 15 -8.72 16.95 -2.32
N GLY A 16 -8.87 17.58 -3.49
CA GLY A 16 -9.56 16.95 -4.64
C GLY A 16 -8.95 15.61 -5.04
N LEU A 17 -7.62 15.49 -4.95
CA LEU A 17 -6.92 14.22 -5.18
C LEU A 17 -7.30 13.14 -4.14
N PHE A 18 -7.50 13.50 -2.87
CA PHE A 18 -8.01 12.57 -1.85
C PHE A 18 -9.39 12.04 -2.22
N SER A 19 -10.30 12.94 -2.61
CA SER A 19 -11.66 12.55 -3.05
C SER A 19 -11.61 11.66 -4.30
N ALA A 20 -10.68 11.90 -5.22
CA ALA A 20 -10.49 11.06 -6.39
C ALA A 20 -10.05 9.63 -6.00
N PHE A 21 -9.16 9.47 -5.02
CA PHE A 21 -8.80 8.17 -4.47
C PHE A 21 -9.98 7.48 -3.79
N GLN A 22 -10.72 8.22 -2.96
CA GLN A 22 -11.86 7.69 -2.21
C GLN A 22 -12.96 7.12 -3.12
N ASN A 23 -13.19 7.77 -4.27
CA ASN A 23 -14.29 7.44 -5.18
C ASN A 23 -13.86 6.67 -6.44
N GLY A 24 -12.59 6.25 -6.53
CA GLY A 24 -12.12 5.45 -7.65
C GLY A 24 -12.02 6.20 -8.98
N HIS A 25 -11.79 7.52 -8.95
CA HIS A 25 -11.77 8.35 -10.15
C HIS A 25 -10.37 8.43 -10.80
N ALA A 26 -9.95 7.35 -11.45
CA ALA A 26 -8.63 7.21 -12.09
C ALA A 26 -8.32 8.33 -13.09
N ASP A 27 -9.31 8.75 -13.90
CA ASP A 27 -9.12 9.82 -14.88
C ASP A 27 -8.95 11.20 -14.21
N ALA A 28 -9.64 11.44 -13.08
CA ALA A 28 -9.45 12.66 -12.32
C ALA A 28 -8.04 12.73 -11.72
N ILE A 29 -7.47 11.60 -11.30
CA ILE A 29 -6.07 11.52 -10.83
C ILE A 29 -5.09 11.88 -11.95
N LYS A 30 -5.26 11.30 -13.14
CA LYS A 30 -4.42 11.64 -14.31
C LYS A 30 -4.52 13.11 -14.66
N ALA A 31 -5.73 13.66 -14.72
CA ALA A 31 -5.95 15.06 -15.01
C ALA A 31 -5.30 15.99 -13.98
N TYR A 32 -5.48 15.67 -12.69
CA TYR A 32 -4.87 16.42 -11.59
C TYR A 32 -3.35 16.41 -11.67
N CYS A 33 -2.72 15.25 -11.85
CA CYS A 33 -1.27 15.14 -12.02
C CYS A 33 -0.79 15.86 -13.29
N GLY A 34 -1.54 15.79 -14.38
CA GLY A 34 -1.24 16.53 -15.61
C GLY A 34 -1.22 18.06 -15.41
N VAL A 35 -2.16 18.60 -14.62
CA VAL A 35 -2.17 20.01 -14.23
C VAL A 35 -0.94 20.36 -13.39
N LEU A 36 -0.57 19.50 -12.44
CA LEU A 36 0.63 19.70 -11.60
C LEU A 36 1.91 19.75 -12.46
N GLY A 37 2.04 18.83 -13.42
CA GLY A 37 3.20 18.78 -14.33
C GLY A 37 3.36 20.01 -15.23
N ASN A 38 2.26 20.67 -15.55
CA ASN A 38 2.24 21.90 -16.36
C ASN A 38 2.21 23.18 -15.52
N SER A 39 2.27 23.06 -14.19
CA SER A 39 2.23 24.21 -13.28
C SER A 39 3.62 24.81 -13.08
N ASN A 40 3.65 26.08 -12.65
CA ASN A 40 4.88 26.75 -12.21
C ASN A 40 5.20 26.50 -10.73
N LEU A 41 4.60 25.47 -10.13
CA LEU A 41 4.82 25.12 -8.72
C LEU A 41 6.23 24.56 -8.52
N LYS A 42 6.80 24.85 -7.35
CA LYS A 42 8.07 24.26 -6.95
C LYS A 42 7.89 22.77 -6.67
N ARG A 43 8.93 21.96 -6.90
CA ARG A 43 8.93 20.52 -6.67
C ARG A 43 8.35 20.13 -5.30
N GLY A 44 8.76 20.82 -4.23
CA GLY A 44 8.26 20.54 -2.88
C GLY A 44 6.77 20.84 -2.67
N GLU A 45 6.19 21.75 -3.47
CA GLU A 45 4.75 22.02 -3.45
C GLU A 45 3.99 20.91 -4.17
N ILE A 46 4.50 20.47 -5.32
CA ILE A 46 3.95 19.32 -6.06
C ILE A 46 3.94 18.08 -5.16
N ILE A 47 5.05 17.77 -4.49
CA ILE A 47 5.18 16.64 -3.57
C ILE A 47 4.10 16.69 -2.48
N ARG A 48 3.93 17.82 -1.80
CA ARG A 48 2.89 17.99 -0.76
C ARG A 48 1.46 17.78 -1.31
N MET A 49 1.21 18.21 -2.54
CA MET A 49 -0.10 18.03 -3.17
C MET A 49 -0.35 16.56 -3.57
N LEU A 50 0.70 15.80 -3.92
CA LEU A 50 0.61 14.39 -4.25
C LEU A 50 0.37 13.49 -3.03
N GLU A 51 0.78 13.89 -1.82
CA GLU A 51 0.48 13.15 -0.59
C GLU A 51 -1.02 13.04 -0.31
N ALA A 52 -1.81 14.01 -0.76
CA ALA A 52 -3.27 14.01 -0.69
C ALA A 52 -3.83 13.59 0.68
N ARG A 53 -3.29 14.18 1.76
CA ARG A 53 -3.72 13.85 3.12
C ARG A 53 -4.99 14.61 3.50
N ASN A 54 -5.89 13.92 4.19
CA ASN A 54 -7.04 14.57 4.83
C ASN A 54 -6.62 15.33 6.11
N TYR A 55 -7.59 15.92 6.82
CA TYR A 55 -7.34 16.67 8.05
C TYR A 55 -6.78 15.83 9.20
N ASP A 56 -7.01 14.51 9.21
CA ASP A 56 -6.44 13.55 10.18
C ASP A 56 -5.04 13.06 9.77
N GLY A 57 -4.53 13.53 8.65
CA GLY A 57 -3.23 13.11 8.11
C GLY A 57 -3.26 11.79 7.34
N ALA A 58 -4.44 11.19 7.09
CA ALA A 58 -4.54 9.96 6.32
C ALA A 58 -4.32 10.21 4.83
N PRO A 59 -3.40 9.48 4.17
CA PRO A 59 -3.21 9.56 2.73
C PRO A 59 -4.42 9.00 1.97
N GLY A 60 -4.89 9.71 0.93
CA GLY A 60 -6.01 9.26 0.11
C GLY A 60 -5.75 7.92 -0.60
N LEU A 61 -4.49 7.65 -0.95
CA LEU A 61 -4.08 6.40 -1.58
C LEU A 61 -4.45 5.16 -0.74
N LEU A 62 -4.49 5.25 0.60
CA LEU A 62 -4.92 4.14 1.46
C LEU A 62 -6.36 3.71 1.19
N LEU A 63 -7.24 4.65 0.82
CA LEU A 63 -8.62 4.32 0.47
C LEU A 63 -8.71 3.54 -0.84
N ALA A 64 -7.86 3.84 -1.82
CA ALA A 64 -7.79 3.07 -3.05
C ALA A 64 -7.35 1.62 -2.79
N TYR A 65 -6.39 1.41 -1.87
CA TYR A 65 -5.99 0.06 -1.43
C TYR A 65 -7.11 -0.66 -0.70
N GLN A 66 -7.79 0.03 0.22
CA GLN A 66 -8.92 -0.51 0.99
C GLN A 66 -10.11 -0.91 0.09
N ASN A 67 -10.37 -0.11 -0.94
CA ASN A 67 -11.47 -0.35 -1.89
C ASN A 67 -11.12 -1.37 -2.98
N GLY A 68 -9.85 -1.78 -3.08
CA GLY A 68 -9.38 -2.68 -4.14
C GLY A 68 -9.32 -2.04 -5.52
N ASP A 69 -9.15 -0.72 -5.60
CA ASP A 69 -9.22 0.02 -6.86
C ASP A 69 -7.89 0.05 -7.59
N ILE A 70 -7.63 -1.02 -8.35
CA ILE A 70 -6.40 -1.21 -9.13
C ILE A 70 -6.17 -0.10 -10.17
N ASN A 71 -7.25 0.40 -10.80
CA ASN A 71 -7.14 1.40 -11.86
C ASN A 71 -6.66 2.74 -11.29
N THR A 72 -7.18 3.11 -10.14
CA THR A 72 -6.81 4.34 -9.42
C THR A 72 -5.35 4.28 -8.95
N ILE A 73 -4.94 3.16 -8.36
CA ILE A 73 -3.55 2.94 -7.90
C ILE A 73 -2.58 2.98 -9.08
N GLN A 74 -2.88 2.25 -10.17
CA GLN A 74 -2.04 2.22 -11.36
C GLN A 74 -1.94 3.59 -12.03
N SER A 75 -3.06 4.30 -12.16
CA SER A 75 -3.10 5.63 -12.77
C SER A 75 -2.28 6.65 -12.00
N PHE A 76 -2.32 6.58 -10.67
CA PHE A 76 -1.49 7.43 -9.83
C PHE A 76 0.00 7.13 -10.01
N PHE A 77 0.38 5.85 -9.92
CA PHE A 77 1.77 5.44 -10.12
C PHE A 77 2.32 5.88 -11.49
N ASP A 78 1.57 5.65 -12.57
CA ASP A 78 2.00 6.04 -13.91
C ASP A 78 2.13 7.57 -14.03
N SER A 79 1.25 8.32 -13.36
CA SER A 79 1.33 9.79 -13.29
C SER A 79 2.58 10.27 -12.52
N LEU A 80 2.98 9.58 -11.44
CA LEU A 80 4.21 9.90 -10.71
C LEU A 80 5.45 9.71 -11.58
N ILE A 81 5.48 8.66 -12.40
CA ILE A 81 6.56 8.42 -13.37
C ILE A 81 6.58 9.53 -14.42
N MET A 82 5.42 9.93 -14.97
CA MET A 82 5.32 11.02 -15.95
C MET A 82 5.75 12.38 -15.39
N LEU A 83 5.54 12.62 -14.10
CA LEU A 83 5.99 13.82 -13.38
C LEU A 83 7.48 13.78 -13.03
N ASP A 84 8.19 12.72 -13.41
CA ASP A 84 9.60 12.51 -13.06
C ASP A 84 9.84 12.57 -11.53
N ILE A 85 8.90 12.03 -10.76
CA ILE A 85 9.02 11.92 -9.30
C ILE A 85 10.12 10.90 -8.98
N SER A 86 10.99 11.25 -8.02
CA SER A 86 12.08 10.35 -7.62
C SER A 86 11.55 9.00 -7.13
N LYS A 87 12.30 7.94 -7.42
CA LYS A 87 12.00 6.57 -6.98
C LYS A 87 11.75 6.50 -5.48
N ASP A 88 12.62 7.10 -4.68
CA ASP A 88 12.50 7.08 -3.21
C ASP A 88 11.19 7.70 -2.74
N PHE A 89 10.77 8.80 -3.36
CA PHE A 89 9.51 9.44 -3.00
C PHE A 89 8.29 8.62 -3.46
N ILE A 90 8.35 7.98 -4.64
CA ILE A 90 7.29 7.05 -5.07
C ILE A 90 7.17 5.89 -4.08
N GLU A 91 8.29 5.29 -3.65
CA GLU A 91 8.32 4.23 -2.64
C GLU A 91 7.73 4.72 -1.32
N GLU A 92 8.06 5.95 -0.88
CA GLU A 92 7.49 6.56 0.33
C GLU A 92 5.97 6.70 0.23
N LEU A 93 5.44 7.20 -0.89
CA LEU A 93 4.00 7.32 -1.11
C LEU A 93 3.30 5.94 -1.09
N LEU A 94 3.88 4.94 -1.75
CA LEU A 94 3.31 3.58 -1.80
C LEU A 94 3.33 2.88 -0.44
N THR A 95 4.27 3.23 0.43
CA THR A 95 4.42 2.66 1.78
C THR A 95 3.84 3.55 2.88
N ALA A 96 3.22 4.66 2.51
CA ALA A 96 2.65 5.60 3.48
C ALA A 96 1.71 4.90 4.46
N LYS A 97 1.83 5.30 5.73
CA LYS A 97 1.04 4.76 6.83
C LYS A 97 0.07 5.80 7.37
N HIS A 98 -1.02 5.28 7.91
CA HIS A 98 -1.89 6.04 8.81
C HIS A 98 -2.23 5.15 10.00
N TYR A 99 -1.85 5.57 11.20
CA TYR A 99 -1.77 4.69 12.37
C TYR A 99 -0.90 3.46 12.05
N ASP A 100 -1.41 2.26 12.29
CA ASP A 100 -0.69 1.01 12.05
C ASP A 100 -0.95 0.40 10.66
N PHE A 101 -1.76 1.07 9.81
CA PHE A 101 -2.15 0.53 8.50
C PHE A 101 -1.29 1.06 7.37
N THR A 102 -0.80 0.15 6.54
CA THR A 102 -0.21 0.44 5.22
C THR A 102 -1.22 0.11 4.12
N GLY A 103 -0.99 0.61 2.90
CA GLY A 103 -1.83 0.23 1.76
C GLY A 103 -1.85 -1.29 1.54
N LEU A 104 -0.69 -1.94 1.65
CA LEU A 104 -0.59 -3.40 1.48
C LEU A 104 -1.36 -4.15 2.57
N SER A 105 -1.27 -3.73 3.84
CA SER A 105 -2.04 -4.36 4.93
C SER A 105 -3.55 -4.26 4.71
N LEU A 106 -4.03 -3.10 4.23
CA LEU A 106 -5.43 -2.91 3.89
C LEU A 106 -5.87 -3.82 2.73
N ALA A 107 -5.06 -3.92 1.66
CA ALA A 107 -5.37 -4.80 0.54
C ALA A 107 -5.46 -6.28 0.96
N ILE A 108 -4.56 -6.75 1.84
CA ILE A 108 -4.57 -8.13 2.35
C ILE A 108 -5.80 -8.36 3.24
N SER A 109 -6.10 -7.46 4.18
CA SER A 109 -7.22 -7.61 5.11
C SER A 109 -8.59 -7.60 4.42
N HIS A 110 -8.70 -6.86 3.31
CA HIS A 110 -9.91 -6.81 2.49
C HIS A 110 -9.93 -7.86 1.36
N ARG A 111 -8.93 -8.76 1.32
CA ARG A 111 -8.82 -9.86 0.35
C ARG A 111 -8.73 -9.42 -1.11
N HIS A 112 -8.08 -8.28 -1.35
CA HIS A 112 -7.86 -7.73 -2.70
C HIS A 112 -6.58 -8.30 -3.32
N ASP A 113 -6.58 -9.58 -3.71
CA ASP A 113 -5.43 -10.30 -4.28
C ASP A 113 -4.85 -9.59 -5.51
N HIS A 114 -5.69 -9.06 -6.38
CA HIS A 114 -5.26 -8.30 -7.56
C HIS A 114 -4.49 -7.02 -7.21
N VAL A 115 -4.84 -6.35 -6.10
CA VAL A 115 -4.12 -5.16 -5.60
C VAL A 115 -2.79 -5.56 -4.97
N VAL A 116 -2.74 -6.65 -4.20
CA VAL A 116 -1.49 -7.18 -3.65
C VAL A 116 -0.51 -7.54 -4.77
N LYS A 117 -1.00 -8.20 -5.82
CA LYS A 117 -0.20 -8.51 -7.02
C LYS A 117 0.30 -7.25 -7.74
N LEU A 118 -0.56 -6.25 -7.89
CA LEU A 118 -0.13 -4.96 -8.45
C LEU A 118 0.98 -4.34 -7.61
N TYR A 119 0.86 -4.35 -6.27
CA TYR A 119 1.86 -3.82 -5.36
C TYR A 119 3.25 -4.38 -5.64
N GLY A 120 3.39 -5.71 -5.72
CA GLY A 120 4.66 -6.35 -6.08
C GLY A 120 5.20 -5.89 -7.44
N LYS A 121 4.33 -5.78 -8.46
CA LYS A 121 4.73 -5.30 -9.79
C LYS A 121 5.24 -3.86 -9.79
N LEU A 122 4.61 -2.97 -9.00
CA LEU A 122 5.04 -1.57 -8.90
C LEU A 122 6.44 -1.45 -8.30
N PHE A 123 6.71 -2.17 -7.21
CA PHE A 123 8.03 -2.19 -6.58
C PHE A 123 9.11 -2.84 -7.45
N LYS A 124 8.74 -3.86 -8.23
CA LYS A 124 9.64 -4.45 -9.23
C LYS A 124 9.98 -3.46 -10.35
N LYS A 125 9.00 -2.69 -10.83
CA LYS A 125 9.20 -1.63 -11.83
C LYS A 125 10.10 -0.50 -11.29
N LEU A 126 10.06 -0.24 -9.99
CA LEU A 126 10.95 0.69 -9.29
C LEU A 126 12.36 0.11 -9.05
N ASP A 127 12.60 -1.15 -9.35
CA ASP A 127 13.86 -1.84 -9.03
C ASP A 127 14.22 -1.70 -7.53
N THR A 128 13.21 -1.91 -6.67
CA THR A 128 13.39 -1.86 -5.23
C THR A 128 14.23 -3.04 -4.75
N SER A 129 15.24 -2.76 -3.92
CA SER A 129 16.14 -3.82 -3.44
C SER A 129 15.39 -4.86 -2.58
N PRO A 130 15.82 -6.15 -2.62
CA PRO A 130 15.23 -7.20 -1.77
C PRO A 130 15.24 -6.85 -0.29
N TYR A 131 16.31 -6.20 0.20
CA TYR A 131 16.43 -5.75 1.58
C TYR A 131 15.34 -4.73 1.95
N LYS A 132 15.15 -3.68 1.12
CA LYS A 132 14.11 -2.68 1.36
C LYS A 132 12.72 -3.30 1.27
N MET A 133 12.52 -4.21 0.31
CA MET A 133 11.26 -4.91 0.14
C MET A 133 10.93 -5.82 1.33
N SER A 134 11.92 -6.48 1.95
CA SER A 134 11.67 -7.31 3.15
C SER A 134 11.14 -6.48 4.33
N ILE A 135 11.65 -5.26 4.52
CA ILE A 135 11.15 -4.33 5.54
C ILE A 135 9.72 -3.89 5.23
N ILE A 136 9.45 -3.51 3.96
CA ILE A 136 8.12 -3.07 3.52
C ILE A 136 7.08 -4.18 3.77
N LEU A 137 7.42 -5.41 3.43
CA LEU A 137 6.54 -6.57 3.60
C LEU A 137 6.32 -6.90 5.08
N ALA A 138 7.37 -6.85 5.92
CA ALA A 138 7.23 -7.01 7.36
C ALA A 138 6.28 -5.98 7.97
N LEU A 139 6.46 -4.70 7.62
CA LEU A 139 5.62 -3.61 8.11
C LEU A 139 4.14 -3.75 7.70
N ALA A 140 3.84 -4.45 6.61
CA ALA A 140 2.46 -4.68 6.17
C ALA A 140 1.72 -5.70 7.02
N ILE A 141 2.43 -6.59 7.70
CA ILE A 141 1.85 -7.65 8.54
C ILE A 141 2.03 -7.40 10.03
N ASP A 142 2.89 -6.44 10.40
CA ASP A 142 3.18 -6.04 11.79
C ASP A 142 2.12 -5.07 12.32
N CYS A 143 0.87 -5.50 12.36
CA CYS A 143 -0.26 -4.73 12.90
C CYS A 143 -0.52 -5.13 14.36
N GLU A 144 0.48 -4.95 15.25
CA GLU A 144 0.43 -5.45 16.63
C GLU A 144 -0.71 -4.85 17.48
N ARG A 145 -1.16 -3.62 17.22
CA ARG A 145 -2.06 -2.89 18.13
C ARG A 145 -3.55 -3.22 18.03
N ASN A 146 -4.00 -3.86 16.95
CA ASN A 146 -5.44 -3.99 16.70
C ASN A 146 -5.98 -5.43 16.68
N ASN A 147 -5.28 -6.43 17.25
CA ASN A 147 -5.70 -7.85 17.24
C ASN A 147 -6.07 -8.41 15.85
N ALA A 148 -5.84 -7.65 14.79
CA ALA A 148 -6.02 -8.06 13.41
C ALA A 148 -4.69 -8.55 12.86
N ASN A 149 -4.21 -9.67 13.36
CA ASN A 149 -3.14 -10.42 12.72
C ASN A 149 -3.66 -10.86 11.34
N ILE A 150 -3.45 -10.01 10.35
CA ILE A 150 -3.98 -10.14 8.98
C ILE A 150 -3.61 -11.50 8.37
N ILE A 151 -2.51 -12.08 8.81
CA ILE A 151 -2.01 -13.40 8.38
C ILE A 151 -2.34 -14.50 9.41
N ILE A 152 -2.68 -14.13 10.66
CA ILE A 152 -2.88 -15.09 11.78
C ILE A 152 -4.32 -15.61 11.86
N ASP A 153 -5.25 -15.05 11.09
CA ASP A 153 -6.61 -15.58 11.04
C ASP A 153 -6.60 -17.03 10.51
N SER A 154 -7.34 -17.90 11.16
CA SER A 154 -7.50 -19.32 10.76
C SER A 154 -7.93 -19.51 9.30
N GLU A 155 -8.40 -18.44 8.66
CA GLU A 155 -8.83 -18.41 7.27
C GLU A 155 -7.71 -18.06 6.25
N TYR A 156 -6.45 -17.86 6.67
CA TYR A 156 -5.37 -17.50 5.73
C TYR A 156 -5.24 -18.48 4.57
N LYS A 157 -5.52 -19.77 4.79
CA LYS A 157 -5.45 -20.84 3.79
C LYS A 157 -6.37 -20.63 2.59
N SER A 158 -7.45 -19.88 2.75
CA SER A 158 -8.40 -19.52 1.69
C SER A 158 -8.19 -18.10 1.15
N ASN A 159 -7.27 -17.33 1.74
CA ASN A 159 -7.05 -15.94 1.38
C ASN A 159 -6.05 -15.81 0.22
N LYS A 160 -6.57 -15.56 -0.99
CA LYS A 160 -5.73 -15.36 -2.19
C LYS A 160 -4.77 -14.18 -2.07
N ALA A 161 -5.13 -13.12 -1.35
CA ALA A 161 -4.26 -11.98 -1.14
C ALA A 161 -3.02 -12.34 -0.31
N VAL A 162 -3.15 -13.25 0.65
CA VAL A 162 -2.00 -13.81 1.40
C VAL A 162 -1.12 -14.65 0.48
N LYS A 163 -1.71 -15.43 -0.43
CA LYS A 163 -0.95 -16.17 -1.44
C LYS A 163 -0.13 -15.21 -2.32
N GLU A 164 -0.74 -14.17 -2.86
CA GLU A 164 -0.02 -13.17 -3.68
C GLU A 164 1.09 -12.46 -2.89
N TYR A 165 0.88 -12.22 -1.59
CA TYR A 165 1.92 -11.68 -0.72
C TYR A 165 3.14 -12.63 -0.64
N VAL A 166 2.92 -13.94 -0.49
CA VAL A 166 4.00 -14.95 -0.50
C VAL A 166 4.68 -15.01 -1.87
N GLU A 167 3.94 -14.88 -2.98
CA GLU A 167 4.54 -14.82 -4.31
C GLU A 167 5.45 -13.59 -4.49
N ILE A 168 5.13 -12.44 -3.89
CA ILE A 168 6.02 -11.28 -3.88
C ILE A 168 7.37 -11.61 -3.23
N LEU A 169 7.37 -12.32 -2.10
CA LEU A 169 8.62 -12.74 -1.44
C LEU A 169 9.50 -13.57 -2.37
N LYS A 170 8.89 -14.52 -3.08
CA LYS A 170 9.60 -15.37 -4.06
C LYS A 170 10.13 -14.56 -5.24
N GLU A 171 9.32 -13.67 -5.79
CA GLU A 171 9.70 -12.82 -6.93
C GLU A 171 10.88 -11.88 -6.63
N PHE A 172 11.00 -11.44 -5.37
CA PHE A 172 12.11 -10.60 -4.91
C PHE A 172 13.27 -11.40 -4.32
N ASN A 173 13.22 -12.75 -4.35
CA ASN A 173 14.20 -13.64 -3.72
C ASN A 173 14.46 -13.29 -2.25
N ILE A 174 13.38 -12.97 -1.51
CA ILE A 174 13.45 -12.62 -0.10
C ILE A 174 13.37 -13.90 0.73
N CYS A 175 14.38 -14.12 1.57
CA CYS A 175 14.36 -15.17 2.58
C CYS A 175 13.26 -14.85 3.62
N PRO A 176 12.30 -15.76 3.85
CA PRO A 176 11.18 -15.50 4.77
C PRO A 176 11.67 -15.28 6.21
N GLU A 177 12.80 -15.88 6.62
CA GLU A 177 13.40 -15.67 7.92
C GLU A 177 13.81 -14.20 8.11
N LYS A 178 14.24 -13.52 7.03
CA LYS A 178 14.55 -12.08 7.09
C LYS A 178 13.33 -11.22 7.35
N VAL A 179 12.16 -11.59 6.84
CA VAL A 179 10.90 -10.91 7.18
C VAL A 179 10.54 -11.19 8.63
N ALA A 180 10.67 -12.45 9.06
CA ALA A 180 10.37 -12.86 10.43
C ALA A 180 11.24 -12.13 11.49
N GLU A 181 12.51 -11.77 11.16
CA GLU A 181 13.39 -11.00 12.04
C GLU A 181 12.85 -9.60 12.39
N TYR A 182 11.99 -9.02 11.53
CA TYR A 182 11.37 -7.71 11.77
C TYR A 182 10.03 -7.79 12.52
N LEU A 183 9.55 -9.00 12.81
CA LEU A 183 8.30 -9.25 13.48
C LEU A 183 8.55 -9.65 14.94
N SER A 184 7.52 -9.55 15.79
CA SER A 184 7.59 -10.15 17.11
C SER A 184 7.80 -11.67 17.00
N GLU A 185 8.36 -12.32 18.03
CA GLU A 185 8.62 -13.76 18.02
C GLU A 185 7.37 -14.59 17.66
N PHE A 186 6.22 -14.21 18.20
CA PHE A 186 4.95 -14.87 17.90
C PHE A 186 4.51 -14.68 16.44
N SER A 187 4.51 -13.43 15.97
CA SER A 187 4.13 -13.09 14.58
C SER A 187 5.10 -13.70 13.57
N GLY A 188 6.39 -13.71 13.87
CA GLY A 188 7.43 -14.28 13.00
C GLY A 188 7.27 -15.79 12.81
N LYS A 189 7.01 -16.53 13.88
CA LYS A 189 6.76 -17.97 13.81
C LYS A 189 5.53 -18.28 12.97
N HIS A 190 4.43 -17.58 13.23
CA HIS A 190 3.19 -17.79 12.49
C HIS A 190 3.32 -17.41 11.01
N PHE A 191 4.04 -16.35 10.71
CA PHE A 191 4.36 -15.97 9.34
C PHE A 191 5.12 -17.08 8.59
N LEU A 192 6.10 -17.73 9.24
CA LEU A 192 6.83 -18.84 8.63
C LEU A 192 5.93 -20.05 8.35
N ASP A 193 4.96 -20.34 9.22
CA ASP A 193 3.97 -21.40 8.97
C ASP A 193 3.11 -21.08 7.74
N VAL A 194 2.66 -19.82 7.59
CA VAL A 194 1.91 -19.36 6.42
C VAL A 194 2.75 -19.44 5.15
N TYR A 195 4.00 -18.97 5.20
CA TYR A 195 4.91 -19.03 4.06
C TYR A 195 5.13 -20.47 3.61
N ASN A 196 5.40 -21.39 4.53
CA ASN A 196 5.60 -22.81 4.23
C ASN A 196 4.36 -23.46 3.62
N TYR A 197 3.17 -23.10 4.09
CA TYR A 197 1.90 -23.60 3.53
C TYR A 197 1.73 -23.25 2.03
N TYR A 198 2.08 -22.01 1.63
CA TYR A 198 1.94 -21.56 0.25
C TYR A 198 3.16 -21.86 -0.63
N SER A 199 4.26 -22.32 -0.05
CA SER A 199 5.50 -22.61 -0.80
C SER A 199 5.63 -24.09 -1.19
N ASN A 200 4.84 -24.96 -0.57
CA ASN A 200 4.71 -26.39 -0.90
C ASN A 200 3.52 -26.64 -1.84
#